data_9fd660bce1415fa7ce53230d037b1717
#
_entry.id   9fd660bce1415fa7ce53230d037b1717
#
_cell.length_a   1.000
_cell.length_b   1.000
_cell.length_c   1.000
_cell.angle_alpha   90.00
_cell.angle_beta   90.00
_cell.angle_gamma   90.00
#
_symmetry.space_group_name_H-M   'P 1'
#
loop_
_entity.id
_entity.type
_entity.pdbx_description
1 polymer ?
#
loop_
_entity_poly.entity_id
_entity_poly.type
_entity_poly.pdbx_seq_one_letter_code
_entity_poly.pdbx_strand_id
1 'polypeptide(L)'
;SLWFIREAKYLNNPRMMIKTSCAVSGTGYLVDSSIIKKNEGWKCNLLTEDIEFTVTNILDGEKVGYCGSAMFYDEQPTTFKQSWNQRMRWTKGFYQVLFKYGKNLFKTMFKEKRMFVSCYDMIMTLAPATLFTLGTILLNLVLLLCSGFNPVLFKQIFRPTITAILIGFLNFYLMLLVIGLITLITEWKKILAPGRKKIMYLFSFPLFIATYIPISIVALFKKVEWKPIPHTVVKTIDDLSMTQYKE
;
A
#
# COMPACT_ATOMS: atom_id res chain seq x y z
N SER A 1 7.96 -0.82 -10.39
CA SER A 1 7.23 -1.99 -10.93
C SER A 1 7.05 -3.11 -9.90
N LEU A 2 8.09 -3.58 -9.17
CA LEU A 2 7.98 -4.69 -8.19
C LEU A 2 6.81 -4.55 -7.22
N TRP A 3 6.58 -3.36 -6.66
CA TRP A 3 5.48 -3.10 -5.74
C TRP A 3 4.12 -3.40 -6.37
N PHE A 4 3.82 -2.80 -7.53
CA PHE A 4 2.52 -2.96 -8.20
C PHE A 4 2.26 -4.38 -8.69
N ILE A 5 3.30 -5.04 -9.27
CA ILE A 5 3.20 -6.43 -9.71
C ILE A 5 2.95 -7.36 -8.52
N ARG A 6 3.65 -7.14 -7.40
CA ARG A 6 3.41 -7.88 -6.15
C ARG A 6 1.97 -7.67 -5.67
N GLU A 7 1.49 -6.43 -5.65
CA GLU A 7 0.14 -6.09 -5.20
C GLU A 7 -0.92 -6.76 -6.08
N ALA A 8 -0.76 -6.70 -7.39
CA ALA A 8 -1.66 -7.36 -8.33
C ALA A 8 -1.67 -8.89 -8.13
N LYS A 9 -0.51 -9.52 -8.18
CA LYS A 9 -0.37 -10.99 -8.19
C LYS A 9 -0.59 -11.63 -6.83
N TYR A 10 -0.04 -11.03 -5.75
CA TYR A 10 0.02 -11.65 -4.43
C TYR A 10 -0.87 -10.99 -3.39
N LEU A 11 -1.64 -9.98 -3.77
CA LEU A 11 -2.64 -9.38 -2.91
C LEU A 11 -4.03 -9.39 -3.56
N ASN A 12 -4.21 -8.72 -4.71
CA ASN A 12 -5.53 -8.63 -5.35
C ASN A 12 -6.00 -9.98 -5.94
N ASN A 13 -5.12 -10.74 -6.59
CA ASN A 13 -5.49 -12.06 -7.12
C ASN A 13 -5.92 -13.04 -6.01
N PRO A 14 -5.18 -13.24 -4.91
CA PRO A 14 -5.66 -14.03 -3.76
C PRO A 14 -6.97 -13.53 -3.17
N ARG A 15 -7.17 -12.22 -3.03
CA ARG A 15 -8.44 -11.63 -2.57
C ARG A 15 -9.61 -12.12 -3.41
N MET A 16 -9.46 -12.08 -4.74
CA MET A 16 -10.49 -12.59 -5.65
C MET A 16 -10.69 -14.10 -5.50
N MET A 17 -9.61 -14.88 -5.39
CA MET A 17 -9.70 -16.35 -5.23
C MET A 17 -10.48 -16.76 -3.98
N ILE A 18 -10.31 -16.05 -2.87
CA ILE A 18 -11.07 -16.30 -1.63
C ILE A 18 -12.39 -15.53 -1.56
N LYS A 19 -12.82 -14.93 -2.68
CA LYS A 19 -14.08 -14.19 -2.84
C LYS A 19 -14.24 -12.99 -1.89
N THR A 20 -13.12 -12.34 -1.53
CA THR A 20 -13.13 -11.04 -0.86
C THR A 20 -12.99 -9.91 -1.88
N SER A 21 -13.18 -8.66 -1.44
CA SER A 21 -13.05 -7.50 -2.31
C SER A 21 -11.58 -7.13 -2.53
N CYS A 22 -11.20 -6.90 -3.79
CA CYS A 22 -9.94 -6.24 -4.13
C CYS A 22 -10.01 -4.75 -3.83
N ALA A 23 -8.87 -4.06 -3.88
CA ALA A 23 -8.80 -2.61 -3.86
C ALA A 23 -8.59 -2.07 -5.28
N VAL A 24 -9.35 -1.05 -5.66
CA VAL A 24 -9.10 -0.27 -6.88
C VAL A 24 -7.82 0.54 -6.69
N SER A 25 -7.02 0.71 -7.72
CA SER A 25 -5.74 1.45 -7.66
C SER A 25 -5.65 2.56 -8.72
N GLY A 26 -6.64 3.43 -8.76
CA GLY A 26 -6.64 4.68 -9.52
C GLY A 26 -6.81 4.55 -11.04
N THR A 27 -6.26 3.52 -11.67
CA THR A 27 -6.28 3.32 -13.13
C THR A 27 -6.63 1.87 -13.50
N GLY A 28 -7.11 1.67 -14.75
CA GLY A 28 -7.33 0.33 -15.31
C GLY A 28 -8.44 -0.46 -14.61
N TYR A 29 -9.60 0.15 -14.33
CA TYR A 29 -10.76 -0.54 -13.80
C TYR A 29 -12.03 -0.23 -14.59
N LEU A 30 -12.98 -1.14 -14.52
CA LEU A 30 -14.33 -1.00 -15.09
C LEU A 30 -15.34 -1.02 -13.95
N VAL A 31 -16.39 -0.23 -14.09
CA VAL A 31 -17.49 -0.14 -13.14
C VAL A 31 -18.80 -0.40 -13.85
N ASP A 32 -19.65 -1.21 -13.27
CA ASP A 32 -21.02 -1.38 -13.75
C ASP A 32 -21.77 -0.05 -13.62
N SER A 33 -22.46 0.34 -14.69
CA SER A 33 -23.19 1.61 -14.74
C SER A 33 -24.31 1.69 -13.70
N SER A 34 -24.85 0.54 -13.25
CA SER A 34 -25.86 0.47 -12.20
C SER A 34 -25.37 1.00 -10.86
N ILE A 35 -24.08 0.75 -10.53
CA ILE A 35 -23.43 1.26 -9.31
C ILE A 35 -23.35 2.78 -9.33
N ILE A 36 -22.93 3.34 -10.49
CA ILE A 36 -22.86 4.80 -10.63
C ILE A 36 -24.26 5.43 -10.58
N LYS A 37 -25.26 4.80 -11.22
CA LYS A 37 -26.66 5.26 -11.18
C LYS A 37 -27.24 5.17 -9.76
N LYS A 38 -27.03 4.06 -9.05
CA LYS A 38 -27.44 3.86 -7.65
C LYS A 38 -26.87 4.96 -6.73
N ASN A 39 -25.63 5.36 -7.01
CA ASN A 39 -24.96 6.42 -6.24
C ASN A 39 -25.26 7.84 -6.74
N GLU A 40 -26.13 8.01 -7.74
CA GLU A 40 -26.46 9.32 -8.36
C GLU A 40 -25.20 10.04 -8.86
N GLY A 41 -24.25 9.31 -9.42
CA GLY A 41 -22.98 9.81 -9.93
C GLY A 41 -21.76 9.44 -9.09
N TRP A 42 -20.64 10.10 -9.36
CA TRP A 42 -19.38 9.90 -8.66
C TRP A 42 -19.31 10.77 -7.39
N LYS A 43 -19.30 10.15 -6.22
CA LYS A 43 -19.30 10.84 -4.92
C LYS A 43 -17.99 10.75 -4.13
N CYS A 44 -16.95 10.10 -4.71
CA CYS A 44 -15.64 9.93 -4.07
C CYS A 44 -14.74 11.13 -4.39
N ASN A 45 -14.35 11.90 -3.38
CA ASN A 45 -13.63 13.16 -3.54
C ASN A 45 -12.41 13.29 -2.62
N LEU A 46 -12.00 12.22 -1.92
CA LEU A 46 -10.81 12.24 -1.09
C LEU A 46 -9.54 12.14 -1.94
N LEU A 47 -8.37 12.34 -1.34
CA LEU A 47 -7.08 12.29 -2.04
C LEU A 47 -6.78 10.92 -2.70
N THR A 48 -7.47 9.87 -2.28
CA THR A 48 -7.47 8.52 -2.85
C THR A 48 -8.92 8.12 -3.10
N GLU A 49 -9.51 8.70 -4.15
CA GLU A 49 -10.90 8.50 -4.56
C GLU A 49 -11.19 7.04 -4.94
N ASP A 50 -10.18 6.34 -5.43
CA ASP A 50 -10.16 4.92 -5.78
C ASP A 50 -10.37 4.01 -4.55
N ILE A 51 -9.65 4.30 -3.48
CA ILE A 51 -9.79 3.60 -2.19
C ILE A 51 -11.11 4.00 -1.51
N GLU A 52 -11.51 5.26 -1.58
CA GLU A 52 -12.82 5.71 -1.10
C GLU A 52 -13.95 4.97 -1.81
N PHE A 53 -13.87 4.85 -3.14
CA PHE A 53 -14.81 4.08 -3.96
C PHE A 53 -14.83 2.60 -3.56
N THR A 54 -13.66 1.99 -3.35
CA THR A 54 -13.57 0.60 -2.89
C THR A 54 -14.29 0.41 -1.57
N VAL A 55 -14.03 1.29 -0.59
CA VAL A 55 -14.61 1.19 0.75
C VAL A 55 -16.11 1.38 0.74
N THR A 56 -16.63 2.36 -0.02
CA THR A 56 -18.08 2.59 -0.13
C THR A 56 -18.79 1.39 -0.74
N ASN A 57 -18.23 0.78 -1.80
CA ASN A 57 -18.80 -0.44 -2.40
C ASN A 57 -18.79 -1.62 -1.42
N ILE A 58 -17.72 -1.81 -0.63
CA ILE A 58 -17.67 -2.85 0.40
C ILE A 58 -18.77 -2.63 1.44
N LEU A 59 -19.00 -1.41 1.88
CA LEU A 59 -20.05 -1.06 2.84
C LEU A 59 -21.46 -1.30 2.28
N ASP A 60 -21.62 -1.15 0.96
CA ASP A 60 -22.86 -1.43 0.22
C ASP A 60 -23.07 -2.92 -0.10
N GLY A 61 -22.13 -3.79 0.30
CA GLY A 61 -22.19 -5.23 0.06
C GLY A 61 -21.69 -5.67 -1.31
N GLU A 62 -21.16 -4.73 -2.11
CA GLU A 62 -20.58 -4.98 -3.42
C GLU A 62 -19.12 -5.47 -3.29
N LYS A 63 -18.58 -6.07 -4.36
CA LYS A 63 -17.20 -6.57 -4.38
C LYS A 63 -16.46 -6.10 -5.62
N VAL A 64 -15.21 -5.69 -5.42
CA VAL A 64 -14.28 -5.38 -6.49
C VAL A 64 -13.54 -6.67 -6.87
N GLY A 65 -13.63 -7.08 -8.13
CA GLY A 65 -12.89 -8.22 -8.69
C GLY A 65 -11.52 -7.81 -9.22
N TYR A 66 -10.70 -8.80 -9.55
CA TYR A 66 -9.40 -8.62 -10.19
C TYR A 66 -9.33 -9.39 -11.51
N CYS A 67 -8.83 -8.76 -12.57
CA CYS A 67 -8.63 -9.39 -13.87
C CYS A 67 -7.13 -9.43 -14.20
N GLY A 68 -6.52 -10.62 -14.06
CA GLY A 68 -5.08 -10.81 -14.27
C GLY A 68 -4.63 -10.76 -15.74
N SER A 69 -5.56 -10.89 -16.70
CA SER A 69 -5.29 -10.78 -18.14
C SER A 69 -5.36 -9.34 -18.66
N ALA A 70 -6.04 -8.45 -17.94
CA ALA A 70 -6.09 -7.03 -18.27
C ALA A 70 -4.85 -6.32 -17.72
N MET A 71 -3.85 -6.13 -18.57
CA MET A 71 -2.58 -5.51 -18.21
C MET A 71 -2.47 -4.13 -18.84
N PHE A 72 -2.08 -3.14 -18.06
CA PHE A 72 -1.76 -1.80 -18.52
C PHE A 72 -0.41 -1.34 -17.97
N TYR A 73 0.17 -0.37 -18.62
CA TYR A 73 1.44 0.24 -18.21
C TYR A 73 1.21 1.71 -17.90
N ASP A 74 1.79 2.16 -16.79
CA ASP A 74 1.68 3.53 -16.31
C ASP A 74 3.06 4.11 -16.03
N GLU A 75 3.26 5.39 -16.39
CA GLU A 75 4.50 6.10 -16.12
C GLU A 75 4.61 6.43 -14.64
N GLN A 76 5.68 5.96 -14.03
CA GLN A 76 5.93 6.18 -12.60
C GLN A 76 6.90 7.34 -12.38
N PRO A 77 6.87 7.98 -11.19
CA PRO A 77 7.80 9.05 -10.86
C PRO A 77 9.26 8.70 -11.14
N THR A 78 9.95 9.57 -11.85
CA THR A 78 11.37 9.38 -12.21
C THR A 78 12.32 9.88 -11.14
N THR A 79 11.87 10.76 -10.23
CA THR A 79 12.69 11.30 -9.14
C THR A 79 12.18 10.85 -7.77
N PHE A 80 13.09 10.77 -6.80
CA PHE A 80 12.72 10.43 -5.42
C PHE A 80 11.73 11.45 -4.81
N LYS A 81 11.89 12.73 -5.11
CA LYS A 81 11.01 13.81 -4.63
C LYS A 81 9.57 13.65 -5.15
N GLN A 82 9.41 13.34 -6.45
CA GLN A 82 8.09 13.07 -7.03
C GLN A 82 7.45 11.84 -6.39
N SER A 83 8.22 10.76 -6.27
CA SER A 83 7.78 9.52 -5.63
C SER A 83 7.41 9.73 -4.15
N TRP A 84 8.17 10.53 -3.41
CA TRP A 84 7.86 10.90 -2.03
C TRP A 84 6.52 11.64 -1.93
N ASN A 85 6.31 12.66 -2.76
CA ASN A 85 5.08 13.45 -2.77
C ASN A 85 3.86 12.60 -3.16
N GLN A 86 3.99 11.71 -4.15
CA GLN A 86 2.93 10.79 -4.55
C GLN A 86 2.53 9.87 -3.39
N ARG A 87 3.51 9.23 -2.76
CA ARG A 87 3.26 8.31 -1.63
C ARG A 87 2.73 9.03 -0.39
N MET A 88 3.16 10.27 -0.17
CA MET A 88 2.59 11.12 0.88
C MET A 88 1.10 11.41 0.62
N ARG A 89 0.73 11.69 -0.63
CA ARG A 89 -0.67 11.86 -1.04
C ARG A 89 -1.48 10.60 -0.78
N TRP A 90 -0.97 9.44 -1.19
CA TRP A 90 -1.63 8.16 -0.95
C TRP A 90 -1.82 7.88 0.55
N THR A 91 -0.78 8.04 1.33
CA THR A 91 -0.84 7.83 2.79
C THR A 91 -1.84 8.77 3.45
N LYS A 92 -1.85 10.06 3.08
CA LYS A 92 -2.83 11.04 3.59
C LYS A 92 -4.26 10.66 3.19
N GLY A 93 -4.46 10.22 1.95
CA GLY A 93 -5.76 9.75 1.47
C GLY A 93 -6.25 8.53 2.24
N PHE A 94 -5.38 7.55 2.50
CA PHE A 94 -5.72 6.38 3.33
C PHE A 94 -6.17 6.79 4.74
N TYR A 95 -5.49 7.76 5.37
CA TYR A 95 -5.93 8.28 6.66
C TYR A 95 -7.30 8.97 6.58
N GLN A 96 -7.55 9.75 5.52
CA GLN A 96 -8.85 10.39 5.31
C GLN A 96 -9.96 9.35 5.19
N VAL A 97 -9.76 8.30 4.40
CA VAL A 97 -10.73 7.20 4.24
C VAL A 97 -10.92 6.45 5.55
N LEU A 98 -9.83 6.15 6.29
CA LEU A 98 -9.90 5.47 7.58
C LEU A 98 -10.72 6.29 8.60
N PHE A 99 -10.45 7.59 8.73
CA PHE A 99 -11.17 8.44 9.66
C PHE A 99 -12.64 8.61 9.28
N LYS A 100 -12.96 8.70 7.98
CA LYS A 100 -14.33 8.87 7.48
C LYS A 100 -15.15 7.58 7.59
N TYR A 101 -14.57 6.43 7.23
CA TYR A 101 -15.31 5.18 7.04
C TYR A 101 -14.93 4.06 8.01
N GLY A 102 -13.83 4.17 8.76
CA GLY A 102 -13.30 3.10 9.61
C GLY A 102 -14.30 2.58 10.64
N LYS A 103 -15.07 3.46 11.27
CA LYS A 103 -16.14 3.07 12.21
C LYS A 103 -17.23 2.24 11.53
N ASN A 104 -17.60 2.61 10.29
CA ASN A 104 -18.61 1.89 9.51
C ASN A 104 -18.09 0.53 9.07
N LEU A 105 -16.84 0.45 8.60
CA LEU A 105 -16.18 -0.83 8.26
C LEU A 105 -16.15 -1.76 9.47
N PHE A 106 -15.78 -1.25 10.65
CA PHE A 106 -15.76 -2.05 11.88
C PHE A 106 -17.15 -2.53 12.27
N LYS A 107 -18.16 -1.69 12.17
CA LYS A 107 -19.57 -2.08 12.43
C LYS A 107 -20.05 -3.14 11.44
N THR A 108 -19.82 -2.94 10.14
CA THR A 108 -20.26 -3.86 9.07
C THR A 108 -19.56 -5.21 9.19
N MET A 109 -18.28 -5.22 9.61
CA MET A 109 -17.52 -6.44 9.84
C MET A 109 -18.24 -7.42 10.78
N PHE A 110 -18.86 -6.93 11.85
CA PHE A 110 -19.58 -7.80 12.80
C PHE A 110 -21.05 -7.97 12.48
N LYS A 111 -21.67 -7.03 11.78
CA LYS A 111 -23.09 -7.11 11.40
C LYS A 111 -23.31 -8.03 10.21
N GLU A 112 -22.46 -7.95 9.19
CA GLU A 112 -22.61 -8.63 7.92
C GLU A 112 -21.54 -9.72 7.76
N LYS A 113 -21.84 -10.96 8.21
CA LYS A 113 -20.88 -12.08 8.17
C LYS A 113 -20.21 -12.27 6.79
N ARG A 114 -20.98 -12.05 5.70
CA ARG A 114 -20.51 -12.17 4.31
C ARG A 114 -19.40 -11.15 4.00
N MET A 115 -19.41 -10.00 4.63
CA MET A 115 -18.46 -8.90 4.40
C MET A 115 -17.32 -8.87 5.43
N PHE A 116 -17.32 -9.79 6.40
CA PHE A 116 -16.35 -9.81 7.50
C PHE A 116 -14.90 -9.69 6.99
N VAL A 117 -14.49 -10.60 6.10
CA VAL A 117 -13.09 -10.65 5.62
C VAL A 117 -12.76 -9.41 4.77
N SER A 118 -13.70 -8.95 3.93
CA SER A 118 -13.49 -7.75 3.11
C SER A 118 -13.33 -6.49 3.98
N CYS A 119 -14.15 -6.32 5.01
CA CYS A 119 -14.06 -5.20 5.95
C CYS A 119 -12.77 -5.27 6.77
N TYR A 120 -12.42 -6.46 7.30
CA TYR A 120 -11.18 -6.68 8.05
C TYR A 120 -9.94 -6.34 7.20
N ASP A 121 -9.86 -6.90 6.00
CA ASP A 121 -8.74 -6.68 5.09
C ASP A 121 -8.62 -5.22 4.68
N MET A 122 -9.75 -4.54 4.47
CA MET A 122 -9.75 -3.12 4.15
C MET A 122 -9.31 -2.25 5.34
N ILE A 123 -9.75 -2.57 6.57
CA ILE A 123 -9.24 -1.90 7.78
C ILE A 123 -7.71 -2.09 7.88
N MET A 124 -7.20 -3.31 7.66
CA MET A 124 -5.75 -3.58 7.68
C MET A 124 -5.01 -2.87 6.54
N THR A 125 -5.65 -2.63 5.41
CA THR A 125 -5.10 -1.87 4.29
C THR A 125 -5.03 -0.36 4.62
N LEU A 126 -6.08 0.20 5.21
CA LEU A 126 -6.19 1.62 5.56
C LEU A 126 -5.39 2.01 6.81
N ALA A 127 -5.30 1.09 7.79
CA ALA A 127 -4.49 1.24 8.99
C ALA A 127 -3.14 0.55 8.77
N PRO A 128 -2.19 1.19 8.10
CA PRO A 128 -0.96 0.53 7.73
C PRO A 128 -0.25 0.03 8.98
N ALA A 129 0.40 -1.12 8.88
CA ALA A 129 1.22 -1.71 9.93
C ALA A 129 2.20 -0.71 10.56
N THR A 130 2.55 0.35 9.82
CA THR A 130 3.32 1.49 10.31
C THR A 130 2.68 2.20 11.50
N LEU A 131 1.34 2.33 11.59
CA LEU A 131 0.68 2.93 12.76
C LEU A 131 0.85 2.06 14.00
N PHE A 132 0.69 0.75 13.86
CA PHE A 132 0.93 -0.19 14.97
C PHE A 132 2.40 -0.21 15.37
N THR A 133 3.32 -0.20 14.40
CA THR A 133 4.77 -0.12 14.65
C THR A 133 5.14 1.18 15.35
N LEU A 134 4.61 2.32 14.91
CA LEU A 134 4.82 3.61 15.56
C LEU A 134 4.24 3.63 16.98
N GLY A 135 3.05 3.06 17.19
CA GLY A 135 2.46 2.91 18.53
C GLY A 135 3.34 2.08 19.45
N THR A 136 3.89 0.97 18.95
CA THR A 136 4.82 0.13 19.71
C THR A 136 6.13 0.86 20.04
N ILE A 137 6.71 1.57 19.06
CA ILE A 137 7.92 2.37 19.28
C ILE A 137 7.65 3.46 20.32
N LEU A 138 6.53 4.19 20.20
CA LEU A 138 6.16 5.23 21.14
C LEU A 138 5.96 4.68 22.56
N LEU A 139 5.28 3.54 22.71
CA LEU A 139 5.11 2.86 24.00
C LEU A 139 6.46 2.51 24.62
N ASN A 140 7.36 1.91 23.84
CA ASN A 140 8.72 1.57 24.33
C ASN A 140 9.53 2.81 24.72
N LEU A 141 9.40 3.93 23.96
CA LEU A 141 10.02 5.19 24.32
C LEU A 141 9.48 5.76 25.65
N VAL A 142 8.16 5.72 25.85
CA VAL A 142 7.53 6.14 27.09
C VAL A 142 8.02 5.28 28.27
N LEU A 143 8.07 3.97 28.13
CA LEU A 143 8.60 3.06 29.14
C LEU A 143 10.07 3.36 29.45
N LEU A 144 10.87 3.64 28.43
CA LEU A 144 12.27 4.01 28.58
C LEU A 144 12.45 5.34 29.35
N LEU A 145 11.65 6.34 28.99
CA LEU A 145 11.64 7.65 29.69
C LEU A 145 11.21 7.49 31.15
N CYS A 146 10.14 6.74 31.42
CA CYS A 146 9.69 6.46 32.79
C CYS A 146 10.74 5.70 33.60
N SER A 147 11.55 4.84 32.97
CA SER A 147 12.62 4.09 33.64
C SER A 147 13.90 4.91 33.87
N GLY A 148 14.02 6.09 33.24
CA GLY A 148 15.23 6.94 33.28
C GLY A 148 15.60 7.44 34.68
N PHE A 149 14.66 7.44 35.64
CA PHE A 149 14.87 7.78 37.05
C PHE A 149 15.45 6.62 37.87
N ASN A 150 15.52 5.41 37.32
CA ASN A 150 16.11 4.24 37.98
C ASN A 150 17.16 3.58 37.06
N PRO A 151 18.46 3.71 37.33
CA PRO A 151 19.53 3.21 36.46
C PRO A 151 19.46 1.69 36.19
N VAL A 152 18.95 0.91 37.12
CA VAL A 152 18.82 -0.57 37.00
C VAL A 152 17.70 -0.87 36.00
N LEU A 153 16.53 -0.27 36.17
CA LEU A 153 15.40 -0.44 35.25
C LEU A 153 15.74 0.08 33.85
N PHE A 154 16.39 1.21 33.74
CA PHE A 154 16.84 1.76 32.46
C PHE A 154 17.70 0.75 31.70
N LYS A 155 18.73 0.16 32.34
CA LYS A 155 19.59 -0.83 31.69
C LYS A 155 18.85 -2.11 31.27
N GLN A 156 17.88 -2.54 32.07
CA GLN A 156 17.05 -3.72 31.78
C GLN A 156 16.09 -3.49 30.61
N ILE A 157 15.62 -2.27 30.38
CA ILE A 157 14.68 -1.93 29.31
C ILE A 157 15.42 -1.51 28.04
N PHE A 158 16.47 -0.70 28.15
CA PHE A 158 17.17 -0.09 27.01
C PHE A 158 17.73 -1.13 26.03
N ARG A 159 18.52 -2.08 26.53
CA ARG A 159 19.18 -3.08 25.68
C ARG A 159 18.20 -3.99 24.93
N PRO A 160 17.19 -4.60 25.57
CA PRO A 160 16.16 -5.37 24.87
C PRO A 160 15.37 -4.54 23.86
N THR A 161 15.03 -3.28 24.18
CA THR A 161 14.30 -2.38 23.27
C THR A 161 15.09 -2.11 22.00
N ILE A 162 16.36 -1.74 22.09
CA ILE A 162 17.22 -1.52 20.93
C ILE A 162 17.38 -2.80 20.12
N THR A 163 17.61 -3.93 20.79
CA THR A 163 17.72 -5.24 20.12
C THR A 163 16.43 -5.59 19.37
N ALA A 164 15.26 -5.40 19.99
CA ALA A 164 13.96 -5.65 19.35
C ALA A 164 13.73 -4.76 18.13
N ILE A 165 14.10 -3.47 18.21
CA ILE A 165 14.02 -2.54 17.06
C ILE A 165 14.91 -3.03 15.92
N LEU A 166 16.18 -3.38 16.19
CA LEU A 166 17.12 -3.83 15.16
C LEU A 166 16.66 -5.15 14.50
N ILE A 167 16.22 -6.10 15.29
CA ILE A 167 15.66 -7.37 14.80
C ILE A 167 14.38 -7.12 13.99
N GLY A 168 13.51 -6.21 14.45
CA GLY A 168 12.31 -5.82 13.74
C GLY A 168 12.61 -5.25 12.34
N PHE A 169 13.59 -4.35 12.24
CA PHE A 169 14.05 -3.82 10.95
C PHE A 169 14.66 -4.89 10.05
N LEU A 170 15.47 -5.79 10.61
CA LEU A 170 16.06 -6.90 9.87
C LEU A 170 14.97 -7.84 9.32
N ASN A 171 14.01 -8.23 10.16
CA ASN A 171 12.89 -9.08 9.75
C ASN A 171 12.03 -8.41 8.66
N PHE A 172 11.73 -7.12 8.81
CA PHE A 172 11.02 -6.33 7.81
C PHE A 172 11.76 -6.32 6.46
N TYR A 173 13.08 -6.06 6.49
CA TYR A 173 13.91 -6.09 5.30
C TYR A 173 13.92 -7.47 4.63
N LEU A 174 14.17 -8.53 5.39
CA LEU A 174 14.24 -9.90 4.88
C LEU A 174 12.89 -10.36 4.31
N MET A 175 11.78 -10.06 5.00
CA MET A 175 10.44 -10.39 4.53
C MET A 175 10.15 -9.73 3.16
N LEU A 176 10.45 -8.45 3.03
CA LEU A 176 10.26 -7.72 1.77
C LEU A 176 11.21 -8.21 0.68
N LEU A 177 12.45 -8.56 1.03
CA LEU A 177 13.41 -9.15 0.10
C LEU A 177 12.91 -10.48 -0.46
N VAL A 178 12.40 -11.36 0.41
CA VAL A 178 11.84 -12.68 0.00
C VAL A 178 10.61 -12.48 -0.90
N ILE A 179 9.67 -11.63 -0.51
CA ILE A 179 8.49 -11.32 -1.33
C ILE A 179 8.90 -10.70 -2.68
N GLY A 180 9.87 -9.79 -2.66
CA GLY A 180 10.44 -9.19 -3.87
C GLY A 180 11.11 -10.22 -4.77
N LEU A 181 11.85 -11.17 -4.19
CA LEU A 181 12.51 -12.26 -4.92
C LEU A 181 11.49 -13.18 -5.58
N ILE A 182 10.48 -13.62 -4.86
CA ILE A 182 9.39 -14.43 -5.41
C ILE A 182 8.72 -13.68 -6.57
N THR A 183 8.38 -12.42 -6.37
CA THR A 183 7.78 -11.59 -7.43
C THR A 183 8.71 -11.44 -8.64
N LEU A 184 9.99 -11.24 -8.41
CA LEU A 184 10.99 -11.11 -9.47
C LEU A 184 11.11 -12.39 -10.30
N ILE A 185 11.19 -13.55 -9.66
CA ILE A 185 11.31 -14.86 -10.32
C ILE A 185 10.04 -15.17 -11.13
N THR A 186 8.87 -15.00 -10.53
CA THR A 186 7.59 -15.40 -11.16
C THR A 186 7.13 -14.45 -12.26
N GLU A 187 7.46 -13.16 -12.15
CA GLU A 187 6.99 -12.13 -13.06
C GLU A 187 8.15 -11.43 -13.81
N TRP A 188 9.28 -12.14 -13.99
CA TRP A 188 10.50 -11.61 -14.60
C TRP A 188 10.27 -10.90 -15.94
N LYS A 189 9.43 -11.52 -16.80
CA LYS A 189 9.13 -10.99 -18.14
C LYS A 189 8.28 -9.72 -18.15
N LYS A 190 7.47 -9.51 -17.11
CA LYS A 190 6.59 -8.33 -16.98
C LYS A 190 7.31 -7.09 -16.44
N ILE A 191 8.52 -7.26 -15.91
CA ILE A 191 9.32 -6.16 -15.40
C ILE A 191 10.16 -5.61 -16.53
N LEU A 192 9.80 -4.43 -17.03
CA LEU A 192 10.49 -3.76 -18.13
C LEU A 192 11.76 -3.06 -17.63
N ALA A 193 12.82 -3.85 -17.36
CA ALA A 193 14.13 -3.35 -16.96
C ALA A 193 15.22 -4.37 -17.31
N PRO A 194 16.48 -3.94 -17.61
CA PRO A 194 17.61 -4.84 -17.82
C PRO A 194 17.86 -5.74 -16.61
N GLY A 195 18.29 -6.99 -16.84
CA GLY A 195 18.47 -8.01 -15.81
C GLY A 195 19.30 -7.55 -14.61
N ARG A 196 20.43 -6.86 -14.84
CA ARG A 196 21.26 -6.28 -13.76
C ARG A 196 20.48 -5.30 -12.89
N LYS A 197 19.66 -4.43 -13.50
CA LYS A 197 18.83 -3.47 -12.77
C LYS A 197 17.72 -4.16 -11.98
N LYS A 198 17.14 -5.24 -12.51
CA LYS A 198 16.12 -6.03 -11.78
C LYS A 198 16.69 -6.57 -10.47
N ILE A 199 17.90 -7.15 -10.51
CA ILE A 199 18.60 -7.68 -9.32
C ILE A 199 18.94 -6.54 -8.34
N MET A 200 19.52 -5.44 -8.82
CA MET A 200 19.83 -4.28 -7.98
C MET A 200 18.58 -3.71 -7.29
N TYR A 201 17.46 -3.61 -8.01
CA TYR A 201 16.20 -3.12 -7.46
C TYR A 201 15.56 -4.08 -6.47
N LEU A 202 15.84 -5.38 -6.53
CA LEU A 202 15.42 -6.33 -5.51
C LEU A 202 15.99 -5.95 -4.13
N PHE A 203 17.28 -5.66 -4.04
CA PHE A 203 17.92 -5.28 -2.77
C PHE A 203 17.52 -3.88 -2.29
N SER A 204 17.26 -2.94 -3.20
CA SER A 204 16.80 -1.60 -2.84
C SER A 204 15.30 -1.52 -2.56
N PHE A 205 14.51 -2.51 -2.96
CA PHE A 205 13.05 -2.54 -2.76
C PHE A 205 12.63 -2.45 -1.29
N PRO A 206 13.21 -3.24 -0.35
CA PRO A 206 12.87 -3.11 1.07
C PRO A 206 13.19 -1.73 1.63
N LEU A 207 14.32 -1.13 1.25
CA LEU A 207 14.72 0.22 1.68
C LEU A 207 13.75 1.28 1.13
N PHE A 208 13.32 1.14 -0.12
CA PHE A 208 12.32 2.01 -0.71
C PHE A 208 10.99 1.94 0.04
N ILE A 209 10.54 0.74 0.43
CA ILE A 209 9.32 0.57 1.23
C ILE A 209 9.50 1.12 2.65
N ALA A 210 10.68 0.97 3.25
CA ALA A 210 10.96 1.54 4.57
C ALA A 210 10.78 3.07 4.62
N THR A 211 10.90 3.77 3.47
CA THR A 211 10.62 5.22 3.41
C THR A 211 9.15 5.57 3.64
N TYR A 212 8.21 4.61 3.61
CA TYR A 212 6.84 4.85 4.06
C TYR A 212 6.75 5.16 5.55
N ILE A 213 7.70 4.73 6.38
CA ILE A 213 7.70 5.02 7.83
C ILE A 213 7.73 6.54 8.06
N PRO A 214 8.77 7.29 7.61
CA PRO A 214 8.76 8.74 7.77
C PRO A 214 7.65 9.44 6.99
N ILE A 215 7.25 8.93 5.81
CA ILE A 215 6.11 9.45 5.05
C ILE A 215 4.82 9.38 5.89
N SER A 216 4.58 8.26 6.57
CA SER A 216 3.38 8.06 7.39
C SER A 216 3.32 9.04 8.56
N ILE A 217 4.45 9.31 9.20
CA ILE A 217 4.53 10.30 10.28
C ILE A 217 4.22 11.70 9.74
N VAL A 218 4.91 12.11 8.67
CA VAL A 218 4.73 13.45 8.09
C VAL A 218 3.31 13.65 7.56
N ALA A 219 2.71 12.62 6.96
CA ALA A 219 1.35 12.67 6.42
C ALA A 219 0.27 12.89 7.49
N LEU A 220 0.52 12.52 8.76
CA LEU A 220 -0.42 12.82 9.86
C LEU A 220 -0.61 14.32 10.04
N PHE A 221 0.48 15.09 9.98
CA PHE A 221 0.49 16.52 10.34
C PHE A 221 0.42 17.44 9.12
N LYS A 222 0.92 17.01 7.96
CA LYS A 222 1.02 17.86 6.78
C LYS A 222 -0.31 17.94 6.04
N LYS A 223 -0.69 19.14 5.61
CA LYS A 223 -1.73 19.33 4.59
C LYS A 223 -1.13 18.93 3.23
N VAL A 224 -1.85 18.09 2.51
CA VAL A 224 -1.44 17.58 1.20
C VAL A 224 -2.52 17.94 0.19
N GLU A 225 -2.11 18.57 -0.90
CA GLU A 225 -2.98 18.89 -2.04
C GLU A 225 -2.75 17.87 -3.15
N TRP A 226 -3.78 17.63 -3.93
CA TRP A 226 -3.65 16.83 -5.13
C TRP A 226 -2.90 17.62 -6.21
N LYS A 227 -1.80 17.05 -6.72
CA LYS A 227 -1.05 17.60 -7.86
C LYS A 227 -0.73 16.46 -8.81
N PRO A 228 -0.98 16.64 -10.14
CA PRO A 228 -0.64 15.61 -11.11
C PRO A 228 0.87 15.40 -11.16
N ILE A 229 1.27 14.19 -11.54
CA ILE A 229 2.67 13.89 -11.86
C ILE A 229 2.88 14.28 -13.32
N PRO A 230 3.96 14.98 -13.65
CA PRO A 230 4.27 15.26 -15.05
C PRO A 230 4.56 13.95 -15.78
N HIS A 231 3.79 13.67 -16.83
CA HIS A 231 4.02 12.59 -17.77
C HIS A 231 4.84 13.12 -18.94
N THR A 232 5.96 12.50 -19.23
CA THR A 232 6.93 12.94 -20.23
C THR A 232 7.11 11.94 -21.38
N VAL A 233 6.62 10.72 -21.20
CA VAL A 233 6.80 9.63 -22.17
C VAL A 233 5.45 9.27 -22.77
N VAL A 234 5.31 9.51 -24.08
CA VAL A 234 4.17 9.01 -24.87
C VAL A 234 4.66 7.78 -25.63
N LYS A 235 4.20 6.60 -25.23
CA LYS A 235 4.47 5.33 -25.91
C LYS A 235 3.16 4.63 -26.21
N THR A 236 3.07 4.04 -27.38
CA THR A 236 1.95 3.16 -27.76
C THR A 236 2.17 1.75 -27.18
N ILE A 237 1.14 0.92 -27.17
CA ILE A 237 1.24 -0.48 -26.77
C ILE A 237 2.20 -1.23 -27.69
N ASP A 238 2.23 -0.88 -28.97
CA ASP A 238 3.13 -1.49 -29.97
C ASP A 238 4.59 -1.15 -29.69
N ASP A 239 4.91 0.07 -29.28
CA ASP A 239 6.27 0.48 -28.88
C ASP A 239 6.77 -0.31 -27.66
N LEU A 240 5.84 -0.64 -26.73
CA LEU A 240 6.17 -1.44 -25.52
C LEU A 240 6.37 -2.91 -25.86
N SER A 241 5.55 -3.48 -26.78
CA SER A 241 5.68 -4.85 -27.23
C SER A 241 6.98 -5.09 -27.98
N MET A 242 7.39 -4.16 -28.85
CA MET A 242 8.67 -4.23 -29.57
C MET A 242 9.90 -4.18 -28.66
N THR A 243 9.79 -3.56 -27.49
CA THR A 243 10.88 -3.51 -26.51
C THR A 243 11.06 -4.86 -25.80
N GLN A 244 10.01 -5.67 -25.69
CA GLN A 244 10.08 -7.02 -25.09
C GLN A 244 10.79 -8.06 -25.98
N TYR A 245 10.79 -7.87 -27.29
CA TYR A 245 11.41 -8.81 -28.26
C TYR A 245 12.89 -8.50 -28.55
N LYS A 246 13.46 -7.41 -28.03
CA LYS A 246 14.86 -7.01 -28.27
C LYS A 246 15.82 -7.35 -27.12
N GLU A 247 15.39 -8.02 -26.07
CA GLU A 247 16.18 -8.57 -24.97
C GLU A 247 16.11 -10.12 -24.96
#